data_fa4d6eee4bda9fea4d7f99a4c4230d41
#
_entry.id   fa4d6eee4bda9fea4d7f99a4c4230d41
#
_cell.length_a   1.000
_cell.length_b   1.000
_cell.length_c   1.000
_cell.angle_alpha   90.00
_cell.angle_beta   90.00
_cell.angle_gamma   90.00
#
_symmetry.space_group_name_H-M   'P 1'
#
loop_
_entity.id
_entity.type
_entity.pdbx_description
1 polymer ?
#
loop_
_entity_poly.entity_id
_entity_poly.type
_entity_poly.pdbx_seq_one_letter_code
_entity_poly.pdbx_strand_id
1 'polypeptide(L)'
;MAHRILLVDDEPDILEFIGYNLAKEGYEIFTAPDGVEARKVAAECRPHLILLDMMMPKMDGLQTCKALREMPETADTRIVFLSALSEEENQLTGFDAGADDYIPKPIKMSLLKSRINAIMRRIAEDPSDTEIEICRDRNAIICNGCEMVLPRKEFALLDLLYSEPERLFSREEIYSRIWGTEVVVGDRTIDVHIRRLRRKIGNKHILTVKGMGYRFQK
;
A
#
# COMPACT_ATOMS: atom_id res chain seq x y z
N MET A 1 -18.66 -4.79 12.13
CA MET A 1 -18.52 -5.85 11.09
C MET A 1 -17.12 -6.43 11.21
N ALA A 2 -16.94 -7.74 10.99
CA ALA A 2 -15.62 -8.35 11.00
C ALA A 2 -14.79 -7.84 9.80
N HIS A 3 -13.51 -7.58 10.02
CA HIS A 3 -12.62 -7.22 8.91
C HIS A 3 -12.27 -8.47 8.09
N ARG A 4 -12.37 -8.37 6.76
CA ARG A 4 -12.08 -9.43 5.81
C ARG A 4 -10.62 -9.39 5.39
N ILE A 5 -9.95 -10.55 5.47
CA ILE A 5 -8.55 -10.73 5.05
C ILE A 5 -8.50 -11.85 4.01
N LEU A 6 -7.88 -11.58 2.87
CA LEU A 6 -7.57 -12.58 1.86
C LEU A 6 -6.11 -13.01 2.01
N LEU A 7 -5.88 -14.30 2.18
CA LEU A 7 -4.56 -14.92 2.20
C LEU A 7 -4.30 -15.55 0.83
N VAL A 8 -3.16 -15.22 0.24
CA VAL A 8 -2.76 -15.73 -1.08
C VAL A 8 -1.37 -16.32 -0.98
N ASP A 9 -1.28 -17.63 -1.06
CA ASP A 9 -0.05 -18.40 -0.94
C ASP A 9 -0.27 -19.77 -1.60
N ASP A 10 0.72 -20.32 -2.29
CA ASP A 10 0.61 -21.63 -2.93
C ASP A 10 0.86 -22.79 -1.97
N GLU A 11 1.33 -22.52 -0.75
CA GLU A 11 1.53 -23.50 0.31
C GLU A 11 0.26 -23.61 1.19
N PRO A 12 -0.51 -24.75 1.10
CA PRO A 12 -1.74 -24.92 1.87
C PRO A 12 -1.53 -24.82 3.38
N ASP A 13 -0.40 -25.33 3.87
CA ASP A 13 -0.04 -25.33 5.29
C ASP A 13 0.12 -23.88 5.82
N ILE A 14 0.66 -22.99 5.01
CA ILE A 14 0.79 -21.56 5.35
C ILE A 14 -0.59 -20.90 5.41
N LEU A 15 -1.43 -21.17 4.43
CA LEU A 15 -2.81 -20.67 4.41
C LEU A 15 -3.60 -21.13 5.64
N GLU A 16 -3.50 -22.41 6.00
CA GLU A 16 -4.18 -22.98 7.18
C GLU A 16 -3.62 -22.36 8.46
N PHE A 17 -2.29 -22.35 8.62
CA PHE A 17 -1.64 -21.82 9.81
C PHE A 17 -1.96 -20.36 10.08
N ILE A 18 -1.80 -19.50 9.06
CA ILE A 18 -2.08 -18.07 9.19
C ILE A 18 -3.58 -17.85 9.37
N GLY A 19 -4.41 -18.53 8.55
CA GLY A 19 -5.85 -18.40 8.58
C GLY A 19 -6.43 -18.75 9.95
N TYR A 20 -6.03 -19.88 10.53
CA TYR A 20 -6.44 -20.27 11.87
C TYR A 20 -6.10 -19.24 12.95
N ASN A 21 -4.86 -18.72 12.92
CA ASN A 21 -4.44 -17.73 13.90
C ASN A 21 -5.15 -16.39 13.77
N LEU A 22 -5.45 -15.94 12.55
CA LEU A 22 -6.15 -14.68 12.32
C LEU A 22 -7.66 -14.80 12.56
N ALA A 23 -8.25 -15.95 12.25
CA ALA A 23 -9.66 -16.22 12.59
C ALA A 23 -9.92 -16.16 14.11
N LYS A 24 -8.97 -16.61 14.92
CA LYS A 24 -9.02 -16.47 16.39
C LYS A 24 -9.00 -15.03 16.89
N GLU A 25 -8.43 -14.10 16.10
CA GLU A 25 -8.46 -12.66 16.40
C GLU A 25 -9.78 -11.99 15.93
N GLY A 26 -10.71 -12.74 15.36
CA GLY A 26 -12.01 -12.24 14.92
C GLY A 26 -12.05 -11.74 13.48
N TYR A 27 -11.02 -12.02 12.67
CA TYR A 27 -11.01 -11.71 11.23
C TYR A 27 -11.79 -12.76 10.44
N GLU A 28 -12.49 -12.33 9.39
CA GLU A 28 -13.09 -13.21 8.39
C GLU A 28 -12.05 -13.53 7.31
N ILE A 29 -11.71 -14.80 7.16
CA ILE A 29 -10.59 -15.25 6.34
C ILE A 29 -11.06 -15.87 5.04
N PHE A 30 -10.48 -15.41 3.94
CA PHE A 30 -10.60 -15.97 2.60
C PHE A 30 -9.21 -16.41 2.15
N THR A 31 -9.15 -17.43 1.29
CA THR A 31 -7.88 -17.98 0.80
C THR A 31 -7.88 -18.13 -0.71
N ALA A 32 -6.71 -18.03 -1.31
CA ALA A 32 -6.51 -18.33 -2.73
C ALA A 32 -5.10 -18.95 -2.91
N PRO A 33 -4.97 -20.01 -3.76
CA PRO A 33 -3.69 -20.70 -3.95
C PRO A 33 -2.77 -20.05 -4.99
N ASP A 34 -3.24 -19.07 -5.73
CA ASP A 34 -2.48 -18.35 -6.76
C ASP A 34 -3.09 -17.00 -7.10
N GLY A 35 -2.38 -16.18 -7.86
CA GLY A 35 -2.83 -14.85 -8.24
C GLY A 35 -4.07 -14.80 -9.12
N VAL A 36 -4.30 -15.83 -9.93
CA VAL A 36 -5.49 -15.90 -10.80
C VAL A 36 -6.75 -16.08 -9.96
N GLU A 37 -6.71 -16.99 -8.99
CA GLU A 37 -7.82 -17.23 -8.07
C GLU A 37 -8.00 -16.07 -7.09
N ALA A 38 -6.88 -15.47 -6.63
CA ALA A 38 -6.91 -14.31 -5.75
C ALA A 38 -7.73 -13.15 -6.32
N ARG A 39 -7.64 -12.89 -7.62
CA ARG A 39 -8.42 -11.83 -8.28
C ARG A 39 -9.92 -12.09 -8.23
N LYS A 40 -10.35 -13.33 -8.44
CA LYS A 40 -11.77 -13.71 -8.38
C LYS A 40 -12.32 -13.58 -6.97
N VAL A 41 -11.62 -14.21 -6.00
CA VAL A 41 -12.01 -14.15 -4.59
C VAL A 41 -12.03 -12.71 -4.09
N ALA A 42 -11.04 -11.89 -4.47
CA ALA A 42 -10.96 -10.49 -4.05
C ALA A 42 -12.13 -9.64 -4.61
N ALA A 43 -12.56 -9.89 -5.85
CA ALA A 43 -13.72 -9.21 -6.43
C ALA A 43 -15.02 -9.52 -5.67
N GLU A 44 -15.18 -10.76 -5.23
CA GLU A 44 -16.37 -11.24 -4.51
C GLU A 44 -16.39 -10.78 -3.05
N CYS A 45 -15.31 -11.06 -2.30
CA CYS A 45 -15.26 -10.80 -0.87
C CYS A 45 -14.88 -9.34 -0.51
N ARG A 46 -14.32 -8.56 -1.45
CA ARG A 46 -13.85 -7.18 -1.23
C ARG A 46 -13.08 -7.05 0.08
N PRO A 47 -11.89 -7.66 0.18
CA PRO A 47 -11.15 -7.74 1.43
C PRO A 47 -10.62 -6.35 1.84
N HIS A 48 -10.48 -6.12 3.14
CA HIS A 48 -9.86 -4.93 3.68
C HIS A 48 -8.32 -5.01 3.60
N LEU A 49 -7.79 -6.26 3.68
CA LEU A 49 -6.36 -6.58 3.62
C LEU A 49 -6.15 -7.84 2.79
N ILE A 50 -5.10 -7.83 1.97
CA ILE A 50 -4.59 -9.00 1.27
C ILE A 50 -3.17 -9.26 1.78
N LEU A 51 -2.93 -10.47 2.27
CA LEU A 51 -1.58 -11.00 2.52
C LEU A 51 -1.20 -11.83 1.30
N LEU A 52 -0.15 -11.43 0.60
CA LEU A 52 0.17 -11.93 -0.74
C LEU A 52 1.58 -12.48 -0.79
N ASP A 53 1.73 -13.75 -1.07
CA ASP A 53 3.04 -14.32 -1.33
C ASP A 53 3.64 -13.76 -2.62
N MET A 54 4.96 -13.59 -2.62
CA MET A 54 5.71 -13.09 -3.79
C MET A 54 5.90 -14.16 -4.85
N MET A 55 6.15 -15.40 -4.43
CA MET A 55 6.58 -16.49 -5.31
C MET A 55 5.48 -17.54 -5.42
N MET A 56 4.66 -17.42 -6.44
CA MET A 56 3.56 -18.35 -6.70
C MET A 56 3.54 -18.82 -8.15
N PRO A 57 2.99 -20.02 -8.43
CA PRO A 57 2.81 -20.49 -9.80
C PRO A 57 1.74 -19.69 -10.54
N LYS A 58 1.74 -19.78 -11.88
CA LYS A 58 0.81 -19.15 -12.82
C LYS A 58 0.88 -17.62 -12.86
N MET A 59 0.72 -16.96 -11.74
CA MET A 59 0.75 -15.50 -11.60
C MET A 59 1.45 -15.15 -10.30
N ASP A 60 2.63 -14.55 -10.39
CA ASP A 60 3.44 -14.16 -9.23
C ASP A 60 2.78 -13.02 -8.42
N GLY A 61 3.33 -12.77 -7.22
CA GLY A 61 2.78 -11.76 -6.33
C GLY A 61 2.83 -10.34 -6.90
N LEU A 62 3.88 -9.98 -7.66
CA LEU A 62 3.99 -8.65 -8.27
C LEU A 62 2.94 -8.43 -9.35
N GLN A 63 2.77 -9.42 -10.23
CA GLN A 63 1.74 -9.39 -11.28
C GLN A 63 0.35 -9.34 -10.65
N THR A 64 0.11 -10.14 -9.60
CA THR A 64 -1.14 -10.17 -8.86
C THR A 64 -1.44 -8.81 -8.22
N CYS A 65 -0.46 -8.20 -7.56
CA CYS A 65 -0.61 -6.89 -6.95
C CYS A 65 -0.99 -5.81 -7.97
N LYS A 66 -0.30 -5.77 -9.11
CA LYS A 66 -0.62 -4.83 -10.20
C LYS A 66 -2.05 -5.03 -10.71
N ALA A 67 -2.43 -6.28 -10.97
CA ALA A 67 -3.76 -6.61 -11.46
C ALA A 67 -4.87 -6.25 -10.45
N LEU A 68 -4.65 -6.49 -9.15
CA LEU A 68 -5.56 -6.09 -8.08
C LEU A 68 -5.69 -4.56 -7.98
N ARG A 69 -4.62 -3.81 -8.26
CA ARG A 69 -4.65 -2.34 -8.26
C ARG A 69 -5.44 -1.75 -9.43
N GLU A 70 -5.54 -2.47 -10.54
CA GLU A 70 -6.34 -2.08 -11.70
C GLU A 70 -7.84 -2.35 -11.53
N MET A 71 -8.21 -3.23 -10.59
CA MET A 71 -9.61 -3.57 -10.30
C MET A 71 -10.24 -2.52 -9.39
N PRO A 72 -11.41 -1.92 -9.75
CA PRO A 72 -12.09 -0.93 -8.91
C PRO A 72 -12.44 -1.45 -7.51
N GLU A 73 -12.82 -2.73 -7.41
CA GLU A 73 -13.25 -3.38 -6.16
C GLU A 73 -12.14 -3.51 -5.13
N THR A 74 -10.88 -3.59 -5.59
CA THR A 74 -9.71 -3.83 -4.74
C THR A 74 -8.68 -2.73 -4.79
N ALA A 75 -8.95 -1.67 -5.53
CA ALA A 75 -8.01 -0.58 -5.73
C ALA A 75 -7.56 0.07 -4.42
N ASP A 76 -8.42 0.12 -3.38
CA ASP A 76 -8.14 0.68 -2.05
C ASP A 76 -7.85 -0.38 -0.98
N THR A 77 -7.93 -1.66 -1.33
CA THR A 77 -7.58 -2.77 -0.43
C THR A 77 -6.09 -2.67 -0.03
N ARG A 78 -5.78 -2.88 1.24
CA ARG A 78 -4.38 -2.95 1.70
C ARG A 78 -3.74 -4.23 1.20
N ILE A 79 -2.52 -4.16 0.67
CA ILE A 79 -1.77 -5.31 0.21
C ILE A 79 -0.43 -5.35 0.93
N VAL A 80 -0.17 -6.47 1.61
CA VAL A 80 1.09 -6.74 2.32
C VAL A 80 1.72 -7.96 1.69
N PHE A 81 2.95 -7.82 1.23
CA PHE A 81 3.70 -8.96 0.73
C PHE A 81 4.25 -9.84 1.86
N LEU A 82 4.16 -11.14 1.65
CA LEU A 82 4.89 -12.16 2.40
C LEU A 82 6.03 -12.66 1.51
N SER A 83 7.28 -12.61 1.96
CA SER A 83 8.37 -13.01 1.08
C SER A 83 9.57 -13.61 1.83
N ALA A 84 10.20 -14.60 1.21
CA ALA A 84 11.45 -15.20 1.67
C ALA A 84 12.68 -14.32 1.39
N LEU A 85 12.55 -13.26 0.58
CA LEU A 85 13.68 -12.46 0.11
C LEU A 85 13.86 -11.21 0.97
N SER A 86 15.03 -11.14 1.61
CA SER A 86 15.49 -10.01 2.44
C SER A 86 16.19 -8.90 1.64
N GLU A 87 16.23 -8.98 0.30
CA GLU A 87 16.97 -8.05 -0.52
C GLU A 87 16.21 -6.74 -0.72
N GLU A 88 16.87 -5.62 -0.48
CA GLU A 88 16.33 -4.26 -0.62
C GLU A 88 15.73 -4.00 -2.01
N GLU A 89 16.30 -4.58 -3.08
CA GLU A 89 15.79 -4.44 -4.45
C GLU A 89 14.39 -5.02 -4.63
N ASN A 90 14.05 -6.12 -3.97
CA ASN A 90 12.73 -6.75 -4.07
C ASN A 90 11.67 -5.99 -3.26
N GLN A 91 12.06 -5.35 -2.16
CA GLN A 91 11.18 -4.46 -1.42
C GLN A 91 10.83 -3.22 -2.25
N LEU A 92 11.80 -2.62 -2.93
CA LEU A 92 11.57 -1.49 -3.83
C LEU A 92 10.62 -1.86 -4.97
N THR A 93 10.83 -3.02 -5.61
CA THR A 93 9.98 -3.52 -6.69
C THR A 93 8.54 -3.82 -6.21
N GLY A 94 8.39 -4.37 -5.00
CA GLY A 94 7.08 -4.62 -4.39
C GLY A 94 6.32 -3.33 -4.08
N PHE A 95 6.99 -2.32 -3.56
CA PHE A 95 6.39 -1.00 -3.34
C PHE A 95 6.02 -0.32 -4.66
N ASP A 96 6.83 -0.44 -5.71
CA ASP A 96 6.51 0.08 -7.05
C ASP A 96 5.29 -0.63 -7.66
N ALA A 97 5.07 -1.92 -7.35
CA ALA A 97 3.88 -2.65 -7.75
C ALA A 97 2.60 -2.19 -7.00
N GLY A 98 2.72 -1.44 -5.90
CA GLY A 98 1.59 -0.88 -5.18
C GLY A 98 1.26 -1.53 -3.85
N ALA A 99 2.18 -2.29 -3.27
CA ALA A 99 2.04 -2.81 -1.91
C ALA A 99 2.06 -1.71 -0.84
N ASP A 100 1.43 -1.99 0.28
CA ASP A 100 1.37 -1.07 1.44
C ASP A 100 2.43 -1.41 2.50
N ASP A 101 2.83 -2.68 2.60
CA ASP A 101 3.85 -3.15 3.55
C ASP A 101 4.45 -4.49 3.09
N TYR A 102 5.45 -4.96 3.83
CA TYR A 102 6.22 -6.16 3.54
C TYR A 102 6.57 -6.91 4.82
N ILE A 103 6.39 -8.24 4.83
CA ILE A 103 6.71 -9.11 5.97
C ILE A 103 7.62 -10.24 5.48
N PRO A 104 8.85 -10.36 6.05
CA PRO A 104 9.75 -11.42 5.66
C PRO A 104 9.28 -12.78 6.18
N LYS A 105 9.46 -13.83 5.36
CA LYS A 105 9.40 -15.23 5.79
C LYS A 105 10.77 -15.61 6.43
N PRO A 106 10.85 -16.41 7.49
CA PRO A 106 9.75 -17.12 8.15
C PRO A 106 8.86 -16.19 8.98
N ILE A 107 7.54 -16.38 8.85
CA ILE A 107 6.53 -15.49 9.42
C ILE A 107 6.45 -15.69 10.94
N LYS A 108 6.79 -14.66 11.69
CA LYS A 108 6.57 -14.63 13.13
C LYS A 108 5.17 -14.08 13.40
N MET A 109 4.27 -14.94 13.91
CA MET A 109 2.86 -14.56 14.13
C MET A 109 2.67 -13.33 15.00
N SER A 110 3.51 -13.10 16.01
CA SER A 110 3.46 -11.88 16.83
C SER A 110 3.71 -10.61 16.01
N LEU A 111 4.69 -10.65 15.09
CA LEU A 111 5.02 -9.55 14.20
C LEU A 111 3.90 -9.34 13.16
N LEU A 112 3.39 -10.42 12.55
CA LEU A 112 2.29 -10.38 11.60
C LEU A 112 1.05 -9.75 12.24
N LYS A 113 0.63 -10.21 13.42
CA LYS A 113 -0.51 -9.66 14.18
C LYS A 113 -0.32 -8.18 14.49
N SER A 114 0.86 -7.78 14.96
CA SER A 114 1.15 -6.38 15.26
C SER A 114 1.02 -5.47 14.04
N ARG A 115 1.53 -5.92 12.87
CA ARG A 115 1.42 -5.16 11.62
C ARG A 115 -0.01 -5.10 11.09
N ILE A 116 -0.74 -6.23 11.13
CA ILE A 116 -2.16 -6.25 10.73
C ILE A 116 -2.96 -5.30 11.61
N ASN A 117 -2.78 -5.34 12.93
CA ASN A 117 -3.47 -4.43 13.85
C ASN A 117 -3.18 -2.96 13.55
N ALA A 118 -1.94 -2.61 13.23
CA ALA A 118 -1.56 -1.25 12.84
C ALA A 118 -2.24 -0.82 11.52
N ILE A 119 -2.33 -1.73 10.54
CA ILE A 119 -3.01 -1.48 9.27
C ILE A 119 -4.53 -1.33 9.49
N MET A 120 -5.15 -2.24 10.24
CA MET A 120 -6.60 -2.23 10.50
C MET A 120 -7.03 -1.01 11.31
N ARG A 121 -6.22 -0.57 12.27
CA ARG A 121 -6.47 0.68 12.99
C ARG A 121 -6.54 1.87 12.03
N ARG A 122 -5.61 1.98 11.07
CA ARG A 122 -5.62 3.04 10.05
C ARG A 122 -6.81 2.96 9.10
N ILE A 123 -7.42 1.78 8.92
CA ILE A 123 -8.64 1.62 8.13
C ILE A 123 -9.87 2.08 8.95
N ALA A 124 -9.86 1.86 10.27
CA ALA A 124 -10.97 2.19 11.16
C ALA A 124 -10.97 3.64 11.65
N GLU A 125 -9.81 4.24 11.79
CA GLU A 125 -9.66 5.65 12.18
C GLU A 125 -9.95 6.53 10.96
N ASP A 126 -10.96 7.40 11.07
CA ASP A 126 -11.14 8.49 10.11
C ASP A 126 -9.89 9.41 10.24
N PRO A 127 -9.09 9.58 9.18
CA PRO A 127 -7.84 10.32 9.28
C PRO A 127 -8.04 11.83 9.45
N SER A 128 -9.15 12.26 10.08
CA SER A 128 -9.58 13.65 10.16
C SER A 128 -8.66 14.57 10.95
N ASP A 129 -7.78 14.05 11.82
CA ASP A 129 -6.85 14.86 12.65
C ASP A 129 -5.41 14.32 12.63
N THR A 130 -4.96 13.85 11.49
CA THR A 130 -3.62 13.30 11.33
C THR A 130 -2.57 14.42 11.32
N GLU A 131 -1.77 14.52 12.36
CA GLU A 131 -0.56 15.35 12.37
C GLU A 131 0.54 14.62 11.59
N ILE A 132 1.11 15.31 10.58
CA ILE A 132 2.15 14.76 9.71
C ILE A 132 3.43 15.52 9.95
N GLU A 133 4.50 14.80 10.34
CA GLU A 133 5.87 15.31 10.39
C GLU A 133 6.72 14.60 9.33
N ILE A 134 7.59 15.35 8.66
CA ILE A 134 8.50 14.82 7.63
C ILE A 134 9.90 14.64 8.18
N CYS A 135 10.40 13.40 8.14
CA CYS A 135 11.76 13.02 8.52
C CYS A 135 12.62 12.84 7.26
N ARG A 136 13.25 13.91 6.76
CA ARG A 136 14.00 13.93 5.49
C ARG A 136 15.20 13.00 5.51
N ASP A 137 15.90 12.91 6.64
CA ASP A 137 17.12 12.09 6.77
C ASP A 137 16.89 10.60 6.54
N ARG A 138 15.65 10.14 6.73
CA ARG A 138 15.29 8.71 6.66
C ARG A 138 14.25 8.39 5.60
N ASN A 139 13.85 9.36 4.77
CA ASN A 139 12.72 9.25 3.85
C ASN A 139 11.46 8.71 4.54
N ALA A 140 11.22 9.15 5.76
CA ALA A 140 10.13 8.70 6.61
C ALA A 140 9.19 9.85 6.97
N ILE A 141 7.99 9.49 7.40
CA ILE A 141 7.02 10.40 8.00
C ILE A 141 6.60 9.87 9.36
N ILE A 142 6.28 10.77 10.29
CA ILE A 142 5.54 10.42 11.49
C ILE A 142 4.09 10.83 11.27
N CYS A 143 3.21 9.86 11.42
CA CYS A 143 1.78 10.03 11.21
C CYS A 143 1.05 9.45 12.42
N ASN A 144 0.35 10.28 13.20
CA ASN A 144 -0.26 9.88 14.48
C ASN A 144 0.74 9.21 15.45
N GLY A 145 1.96 9.74 15.55
CA GLY A 145 3.02 9.20 16.40
C GLY A 145 3.66 7.89 15.92
N CYS A 146 3.27 7.37 14.74
CA CYS A 146 3.86 6.20 14.13
C CYS A 146 4.79 6.59 12.98
N GLU A 147 6.06 6.16 13.07
CA GLU A 147 7.02 6.34 11.98
C GLU A 147 6.74 5.38 10.83
N MET A 148 6.78 5.89 9.61
CA MET A 148 6.57 5.14 8.37
C MET A 148 7.60 5.56 7.32
N VAL A 149 8.40 4.62 6.85
CA VAL A 149 9.29 4.82 5.70
C VAL A 149 8.48 4.78 4.41
N LEU A 150 8.68 5.76 3.54
CA LEU A 150 8.00 5.84 2.26
C LEU A 150 8.95 5.42 1.12
N PRO A 151 8.42 4.80 0.05
CA PRO A 151 9.15 4.65 -1.20
C PRO A 151 9.67 6.00 -1.70
N ARG A 152 10.88 6.01 -2.25
CA ARG A 152 11.61 7.24 -2.62
C ARG A 152 10.76 8.25 -3.41
N LYS A 153 9.96 7.79 -4.38
CA LYS A 153 9.13 8.67 -5.21
C LYS A 153 7.90 9.18 -4.47
N GLU A 154 7.32 8.38 -3.58
CA GLU A 154 6.21 8.81 -2.72
C GLU A 154 6.69 9.84 -1.72
N PHE A 155 7.86 9.60 -1.10
CA PHE A 155 8.46 10.57 -0.19
C PHE A 155 8.76 11.90 -0.89
N ALA A 156 9.43 11.86 -2.06
CA ALA A 156 9.75 13.06 -2.83
C ALA A 156 8.48 13.84 -3.24
N LEU A 157 7.40 13.13 -3.60
CA LEU A 157 6.12 13.76 -3.93
C LEU A 157 5.47 14.42 -2.72
N LEU A 158 5.45 13.72 -1.58
CA LEU A 158 4.89 14.29 -0.36
C LEU A 158 5.73 15.47 0.13
N ASP A 159 7.06 15.37 0.16
CA ASP A 159 7.97 16.43 0.59
C ASP A 159 7.83 17.68 -0.29
N LEU A 160 7.68 17.50 -1.61
CA LEU A 160 7.40 18.59 -2.54
C LEU A 160 6.10 19.31 -2.21
N LEU A 161 5.01 18.56 -2.04
CA LEU A 161 3.70 19.16 -1.74
C LEU A 161 3.66 19.80 -0.34
N TYR A 162 4.31 19.17 0.63
CA TYR A 162 4.40 19.63 2.02
C TYR A 162 5.29 20.86 2.19
N SER A 163 6.29 21.07 1.31
CA SER A 163 7.23 22.20 1.39
C SER A 163 6.54 23.56 1.23
N GLU A 164 5.46 23.62 0.46
CA GLU A 164 4.67 24.83 0.24
C GLU A 164 3.17 24.49 0.38
N PRO A 165 2.64 24.40 1.62
CA PRO A 165 1.23 24.12 1.85
C PRO A 165 0.33 25.14 1.16
N GLU A 166 -0.83 24.69 0.72
CA GLU A 166 -1.84 25.46 -0.04
C GLU A 166 -1.42 25.88 -1.46
N ARG A 167 -0.13 25.73 -1.83
CA ARG A 167 0.30 25.95 -3.21
C ARG A 167 -0.21 24.83 -4.12
N LEU A 168 -0.73 25.23 -5.27
CA LEU A 168 -1.08 24.31 -6.35
C LEU A 168 0.15 23.98 -7.18
N PHE A 169 0.51 22.72 -7.25
CA PHE A 169 1.56 22.18 -8.13
C PHE A 169 0.90 21.55 -9.35
N SER A 170 1.28 21.99 -10.55
CA SER A 170 0.79 21.34 -11.77
C SER A 170 1.38 19.95 -11.95
N ARG A 171 0.73 19.12 -12.78
CA ARG A 171 1.26 17.78 -13.08
C ARG A 171 2.63 17.85 -13.75
N GLU A 172 2.81 18.79 -14.66
CA GLU A 172 4.08 19.03 -15.36
C GLU A 172 5.18 19.43 -14.38
N GLU A 173 4.88 20.33 -13.43
CA GLU A 173 5.83 20.76 -12.41
C GLU A 173 6.23 19.60 -11.50
N ILE A 174 5.26 18.83 -10.99
CA ILE A 174 5.50 17.64 -10.17
C ILE A 174 6.37 16.64 -10.93
N TYR A 175 6.02 16.42 -12.20
CA TYR A 175 6.71 15.46 -13.04
C TYR A 175 8.16 15.84 -13.25
N SER A 176 8.43 17.08 -13.68
CA SER A 176 9.79 17.56 -13.93
C SER A 176 10.68 17.54 -12.70
N ARG A 177 10.13 17.86 -11.51
CA ARG A 177 10.89 17.88 -10.25
C ARG A 177 11.22 16.50 -9.69
N ILE A 178 10.35 15.51 -9.91
CA ILE A 178 10.48 14.19 -9.26
C ILE A 178 11.02 13.14 -10.22
N TRP A 179 10.65 13.16 -11.50
CA TRP A 179 11.08 12.18 -12.51
C TRP A 179 12.10 12.72 -13.50
N GLY A 180 12.27 14.05 -13.61
CA GLY A 180 13.16 14.68 -14.58
C GLY A 180 12.49 14.90 -15.93
N THR A 181 13.16 15.62 -16.82
CA THR A 181 12.60 16.04 -18.11
C THR A 181 12.77 15.02 -19.24
N GLU A 182 13.57 13.97 -19.04
CA GLU A 182 13.91 13.01 -20.10
C GLU A 182 13.01 11.76 -20.17
N VAL A 183 12.11 11.55 -19.23
CA VAL A 183 11.31 10.34 -19.14
C VAL A 183 9.87 10.64 -19.60
N VAL A 184 9.48 10.15 -20.76
CA VAL A 184 8.08 10.15 -21.23
C VAL A 184 7.32 9.04 -20.50
N VAL A 185 6.77 9.33 -19.34
CA VAL A 185 5.88 8.40 -18.60
C VAL A 185 4.47 8.99 -18.64
N GLY A 186 3.46 8.13 -18.82
CA GLY A 186 2.07 8.59 -18.99
C GLY A 186 1.52 9.32 -17.75
N ASP A 187 0.55 10.19 -17.98
CA ASP A 187 -0.14 11.05 -16.98
C ASP A 187 -0.67 10.32 -15.74
N ARG A 188 -0.83 9.00 -15.81
CA ARG A 188 -1.36 8.16 -14.72
C ARG A 188 -0.38 7.90 -13.58
N THR A 189 0.93 8.12 -13.80
CA THR A 189 1.96 7.77 -12.80
C THR A 189 1.81 8.60 -11.52
N ILE A 190 1.58 9.90 -11.63
CA ILE A 190 1.40 10.78 -10.46
C ILE A 190 0.14 10.39 -9.69
N ASP A 191 -0.97 10.13 -10.37
CA ASP A 191 -2.26 9.80 -9.77
C ASP A 191 -2.16 8.52 -8.92
N VAL A 192 -1.37 7.54 -9.37
CA VAL A 192 -1.10 6.31 -8.60
C VAL A 192 -0.34 6.64 -7.30
N HIS A 193 0.71 7.46 -7.36
CA HIS A 193 1.47 7.84 -6.16
C HIS A 193 0.64 8.71 -5.20
N ILE A 194 -0.17 9.63 -5.71
CA ILE A 194 -1.12 10.42 -4.90
C ILE A 194 -2.11 9.49 -4.19
N ARG A 195 -2.67 8.51 -4.89
CA ARG A 195 -3.60 7.54 -4.30
C ARG A 195 -2.93 6.74 -3.19
N ARG A 196 -1.68 6.29 -3.40
CA ARG A 196 -0.90 5.57 -2.39
C ARG A 196 -0.62 6.44 -1.17
N LEU A 197 -0.21 7.69 -1.37
CA LEU A 197 -0.01 8.63 -0.28
C LEU A 197 -1.29 8.86 0.51
N ARG A 198 -2.42 9.14 -0.16
CA ARG A 198 -3.72 9.32 0.50
C ARG A 198 -4.13 8.13 1.36
N ARG A 199 -3.82 6.90 0.93
CA ARG A 199 -4.08 5.70 1.74
C ARG A 199 -3.22 5.64 3.01
N LYS A 200 -2.03 6.25 2.99
CA LYS A 200 -1.08 6.25 4.11
C LYS A 200 -1.33 7.39 5.09
N ILE A 201 -1.61 8.58 4.58
CA ILE A 201 -1.73 9.81 5.37
C ILE A 201 -3.16 10.36 5.46
N GLY A 202 -4.12 9.72 4.80
CA GLY A 202 -5.50 10.21 4.71
C GLY A 202 -5.79 11.05 3.46
N ASN A 203 -7.07 11.13 3.11
CA ASN A 203 -7.51 11.77 1.85
C ASN A 203 -7.51 13.30 1.92
N LYS A 204 -7.56 13.88 3.12
CA LYS A 204 -7.76 15.32 3.31
C LYS A 204 -6.50 16.15 3.07
N HIS A 205 -5.31 15.57 3.29
CA HIS A 205 -4.05 16.33 3.22
C HIS A 205 -3.59 16.64 1.79
N ILE A 206 -3.98 15.85 0.80
CA ILE A 206 -3.62 16.09 -0.59
C ILE A 206 -4.92 16.31 -1.38
N LEU A 207 -5.15 17.54 -1.80
CA LEU A 207 -6.32 17.89 -2.60
C LEU A 207 -6.02 17.83 -4.09
N THR A 208 -6.98 17.31 -4.86
CA THR A 208 -6.94 17.37 -6.32
C THR A 208 -7.70 18.59 -6.80
N VAL A 209 -7.04 19.46 -7.55
CA VAL A 209 -7.70 20.52 -8.31
C VAL A 209 -7.88 20.00 -9.74
N LYS A 210 -9.11 19.65 -10.09
CA LYS A 210 -9.45 18.98 -11.34
C LYS A 210 -8.89 19.73 -12.57
N GLY A 211 -8.14 19.02 -13.41
CA GLY A 211 -7.51 19.57 -14.61
C GLY A 211 -6.26 20.44 -14.35
N MET A 212 -5.90 20.74 -13.09
CA MET A 212 -4.78 21.63 -12.78
C MET A 212 -3.64 20.90 -12.05
N GLY A 213 -3.93 20.10 -11.02
CA GLY A 213 -2.87 19.42 -10.27
C GLY A 213 -3.25 19.07 -8.83
N TYR A 214 -2.27 19.17 -7.93
CA TYR A 214 -2.40 18.79 -6.53
C TYR A 214 -1.87 19.87 -5.59
N ARG A 215 -2.42 19.95 -4.39
CA ARG A 215 -1.92 20.78 -3.29
C ARG A 215 -1.98 20.05 -1.98
N PHE A 216 -1.08 20.40 -1.05
CA PHE A 216 -1.13 19.93 0.32
C PHE A 216 -1.96 20.89 1.17
N GLN A 217 -2.85 20.35 1.99
CA GLN A 217 -3.62 21.09 2.99
C GLN A 217 -3.19 20.61 4.38
N LYS A 218 -2.84 21.57 5.24
CA LYS A 218 -2.57 21.31 6.65
C LYS A 218 -3.83 21.06 7.44
#